data_603fa04f0685fa4d8c3b00d885b88906
#
_entry.id   603fa04f0685fa4d8c3b00d885b88906
#
_cell.length_a   1.000
_cell.length_b   1.000
_cell.length_c   1.000
_cell.angle_alpha   90.00
_cell.angle_beta   90.00
_cell.angle_gamma   90.00
#
_symmetry.space_group_name_H-M   'P 1'
#
loop_
_entity.id
_entity.type
_entity.pdbx_description
1 polymer ?
#
loop_
_entity_poly.entity_id
_entity_poly.type
_entity_poly.pdbx_seq_one_letter_code
_entity_poly.pdbx_strand_id
1 'polypeptide(L)'
;MSPRTAPGPRRFTLSLLILTVPLLLALLGPLFAGDPGPRAASFTLGGGHWAGTDFVGRDVWRQVLLGGRPVVLTALAATALAYAVALPLGLIAALTHRRWLEELVMRPLDVLLAVPSLLFLLLVAAVLTPDAGGLALLVALVNIPDAVRAVRAATAEAAARPAVEALRMQGETWWRTAIGYVGRSALRTLAADAGVRLTGVLYLVATAAFLGVGAEPDAADWAVMVDRNRTGMFLQPWAVVLPAVLIMALTMGTNLLFDAALTRPDRGPGRDRRGRRPAPDRGDQGPAQDRVPQPGRTPAPPSPTDGPPRAPGRDEKSNPCI
;
A
#
# COMPACT_ATOMS: atom_id res chain seq x y z
N MET A 1 20.50 -5.44 10.62
CA MET A 1 19.22 -4.71 10.52
C MET A 1 19.34 -3.45 11.35
N SER A 2 19.57 -2.31 10.71
CA SER A 2 19.67 -1.01 11.40
C SER A 2 18.26 -0.61 11.89
N PRO A 3 18.13 -0.03 13.10
CA PRO A 3 16.86 0.46 13.59
C PRO A 3 16.36 1.58 12.67
N ARG A 4 15.23 1.39 11.99
CA ARG A 4 14.55 2.46 11.25
C ARG A 4 14.13 3.51 12.28
N THR A 5 14.84 4.61 12.32
CA THR A 5 14.48 5.78 13.12
C THR A 5 13.11 6.27 12.67
N ALA A 6 12.21 6.45 13.63
CA ALA A 6 10.88 6.99 13.36
C ALA A 6 11.00 8.30 12.55
N PRO A 7 10.22 8.48 11.48
CA PRO A 7 10.27 9.69 10.67
C PRO A 7 9.93 10.89 11.54
N GLY A 8 10.84 11.85 11.62
CA GLY A 8 10.63 13.06 12.38
C GLY A 8 9.44 13.86 11.84
N PRO A 9 8.82 14.74 12.64
CA PRO A 9 7.64 15.53 12.26
C PRO A 9 7.83 16.30 10.94
N ARG A 10 9.07 16.67 10.61
CA ARG A 10 9.43 17.35 9.35
C ARG A 10 9.16 16.50 8.09
N ARG A 11 9.37 15.18 8.14
CA ARG A 11 9.12 14.32 6.98
C ARG A 11 7.63 14.18 6.69
N PHE A 12 6.81 14.11 7.74
CA PHE A 12 5.35 14.08 7.60
C PHE A 12 4.79 15.40 7.03
N THR A 13 5.28 16.55 7.51
CA THR A 13 4.86 17.85 6.96
C THR A 13 5.31 18.06 5.52
N LEU A 14 6.51 17.60 5.17
CA LEU A 14 7.01 17.66 3.79
C LEU A 14 6.18 16.78 2.85
N SER A 15 5.90 15.53 3.25
CA SER A 15 5.05 14.63 2.43
C SER A 15 3.63 15.18 2.25
N LEU A 16 3.07 15.77 3.31
CA LEU A 16 1.77 16.42 3.24
C LEU A 16 1.79 17.62 2.28
N LEU A 17 2.84 18.45 2.33
CA LEU A 17 2.96 19.61 1.43
C LEU A 17 3.11 19.18 -0.04
N ILE A 18 3.95 18.17 -0.32
CA ILE A 18 4.14 17.65 -1.68
C ILE A 18 2.84 17.08 -2.25
N LEU A 19 2.01 16.43 -1.42
CA LEU A 19 0.72 15.89 -1.84
C LEU A 19 -0.34 16.98 -1.97
N THR A 20 -0.38 17.93 -1.04
CA THR A 20 -1.47 18.91 -0.94
C THR A 20 -1.56 19.81 -2.16
N VAL A 21 -0.41 20.26 -2.70
CA VAL A 21 -0.38 21.15 -3.86
C VAL A 21 -1.02 20.51 -5.10
N PRO A 22 -0.56 19.34 -5.61
CA PRO A 22 -1.18 18.73 -6.79
C PRO A 22 -2.61 18.26 -6.51
N LEU A 23 -2.93 17.83 -5.30
CA LEU A 23 -4.29 17.40 -4.94
C LEU A 23 -5.27 18.58 -4.93
N LEU A 24 -4.89 19.71 -4.35
CA LEU A 24 -5.71 20.92 -4.38
C LEU A 24 -5.88 21.45 -5.80
N LEU A 25 -4.80 21.48 -6.61
CA LEU A 25 -4.91 21.83 -8.02
C LEU A 25 -5.84 20.88 -8.78
N ALA A 26 -5.76 19.58 -8.52
CA ALA A 26 -6.63 18.61 -9.18
C ALA A 26 -8.11 18.79 -8.80
N LEU A 27 -8.42 19.04 -7.54
CA LEU A 27 -9.81 19.11 -7.06
C LEU A 27 -10.43 20.50 -7.22
N LEU A 28 -9.69 21.55 -6.89
CA LEU A 28 -10.18 22.93 -6.88
C LEU A 28 -9.82 23.69 -8.16
N GLY A 29 -8.82 23.24 -8.91
CA GLY A 29 -8.37 23.88 -10.15
C GLY A 29 -9.50 24.20 -11.13
N PRO A 30 -10.46 23.31 -11.39
CA PRO A 30 -11.58 23.61 -12.29
C PRO A 30 -12.43 24.81 -11.87
N LEU A 31 -12.47 25.15 -10.58
CA LEU A 31 -13.20 26.34 -10.09
C LEU A 31 -12.49 27.66 -10.46
N PHE A 32 -11.18 27.59 -10.70
CA PHE A 32 -10.33 28.74 -11.02
C PHE A 32 -9.93 28.79 -12.51
N ALA A 33 -10.33 27.80 -13.30
CA ALA A 33 -9.91 27.67 -14.70
C ALA A 33 -10.49 28.75 -15.63
N GLY A 34 -11.57 29.42 -15.23
CA GLY A 34 -12.23 30.46 -16.03
C GLY A 34 -12.77 29.97 -17.37
N ASP A 35 -13.28 30.88 -18.18
CA ASP A 35 -13.76 30.58 -19.52
C ASP A 35 -12.62 30.28 -20.49
N PRO A 36 -12.84 29.41 -21.52
CA PRO A 36 -11.87 29.19 -22.58
C PRO A 36 -11.64 30.47 -23.36
N GLY A 37 -10.43 31.03 -23.28
CA GLY A 37 -10.01 32.13 -24.14
C GLY A 37 -9.89 31.73 -25.58
N PRO A 38 -9.68 32.70 -26.50
CA PRO A 38 -9.41 32.44 -27.93
C PRO A 38 -8.14 31.58 -28.06
N ARG A 39 -8.12 30.68 -29.02
CA ARG A 39 -6.92 29.91 -29.36
C ARG A 39 -5.86 30.84 -29.91
N ALA A 40 -4.64 30.74 -29.40
CA ALA A 40 -3.46 31.44 -29.92
C ALA A 40 -2.65 30.54 -30.89
N ALA A 41 -1.49 30.96 -31.29
CA ALA A 41 -0.58 30.10 -32.05
C ALA A 41 -0.05 28.95 -31.15
N SER A 42 0.19 27.78 -31.76
CA SER A 42 0.67 26.58 -31.02
C SER A 42 2.09 26.82 -30.51
N PHE A 43 2.37 26.29 -29.30
CA PHE A 43 3.69 26.31 -28.68
C PHE A 43 4.33 27.70 -28.53
N THR A 44 3.53 28.71 -28.21
CA THR A 44 4.06 30.07 -27.99
C THR A 44 4.28 30.35 -26.53
N LEU A 45 5.40 31.03 -26.20
CA LEU A 45 5.69 31.59 -24.91
C LEU A 45 5.35 33.08 -24.90
N GLY A 46 4.55 33.55 -23.95
CA GLY A 46 4.12 34.95 -23.85
C GLY A 46 2.72 35.19 -24.42
N GLY A 47 2.45 36.39 -24.91
CA GLY A 47 1.13 36.73 -25.49
C GLY A 47 -0.02 36.76 -24.50
N GLY A 48 0.25 37.02 -23.18
CA GLY A 48 -0.76 37.03 -22.16
C GLY A 48 -1.01 35.66 -21.50
N HIS A 49 -0.35 34.59 -21.96
CA HIS A 49 -0.43 33.26 -21.41
C HIS A 49 0.77 32.98 -20.48
N TRP A 50 0.55 32.90 -19.16
CA TRP A 50 1.61 32.78 -18.17
C TRP A 50 2.49 31.52 -18.37
N ALA A 51 1.88 30.39 -18.69
CA ALA A 51 2.57 29.12 -18.96
C ALA A 51 2.64 28.80 -20.45
N GLY A 52 2.36 29.79 -21.35
CA GLY A 52 2.32 29.62 -22.80
C GLY A 52 1.13 28.78 -23.28
N THR A 53 1.21 28.34 -24.55
CA THR A 53 0.13 27.61 -25.24
C THR A 53 0.52 26.18 -25.58
N ASP A 54 -0.48 25.30 -25.66
CA ASP A 54 -0.33 23.88 -26.02
C ASP A 54 -0.24 23.66 -27.56
N PHE A 55 -0.26 22.39 -27.96
CA PHE A 55 -0.17 21.96 -29.36
C PHE A 55 -1.32 22.47 -30.26
N VAL A 56 -2.46 22.88 -29.70
CA VAL A 56 -3.61 23.47 -30.41
C VAL A 56 -3.85 24.95 -30.04
N GLY A 57 -2.92 25.58 -29.34
CA GLY A 57 -2.99 26.99 -28.98
C GLY A 57 -3.87 27.32 -27.79
N ARG A 58 -4.20 26.35 -26.93
CA ARG A 58 -4.92 26.56 -25.65
C ARG A 58 -3.95 26.98 -24.56
N ASP A 59 -4.43 27.76 -23.59
CA ASP A 59 -3.66 28.14 -22.40
C ASP A 59 -3.26 26.91 -21.57
N VAL A 60 -1.96 26.69 -21.41
CA VAL A 60 -1.39 25.56 -20.65
C VAL A 60 -1.79 25.61 -19.20
N TRP A 61 -1.77 26.79 -18.56
CA TRP A 61 -2.14 26.91 -17.15
C TRP A 61 -3.59 26.49 -16.91
N ARG A 62 -4.49 26.95 -17.77
CA ARG A 62 -5.89 26.53 -17.73
C ARG A 62 -6.05 25.02 -17.89
N GLN A 63 -5.34 24.41 -18.83
CA GLN A 63 -5.36 22.96 -19.02
C GLN A 63 -4.82 22.22 -17.80
N VAL A 64 -3.78 22.74 -17.14
CA VAL A 64 -3.25 22.19 -15.88
C VAL A 64 -4.28 22.23 -14.76
N LEU A 65 -5.03 23.32 -14.63
CA LEU A 65 -6.10 23.45 -13.62
C LEU A 65 -7.24 22.43 -13.84
N LEU A 66 -7.55 22.11 -15.08
CA LEU A 66 -8.61 21.15 -15.42
C LEU A 66 -8.14 19.69 -15.39
N GLY A 67 -6.88 19.45 -15.74
CA GLY A 67 -6.35 18.12 -16.08
C GLY A 67 -6.05 17.20 -14.91
N GLY A 68 -6.01 17.69 -13.68
CA GLY A 68 -5.72 16.86 -12.52
C GLY A 68 -6.92 16.04 -12.04
N ARG A 69 -8.12 16.57 -12.22
CA ARG A 69 -9.35 15.94 -11.72
C ARG A 69 -9.62 14.57 -12.34
N PRO A 70 -9.51 14.37 -13.67
CA PRO A 70 -9.70 13.04 -14.26
C PRO A 70 -8.77 11.99 -13.69
N VAL A 71 -7.46 12.26 -13.61
CA VAL A 71 -6.47 11.31 -13.07
C VAL A 71 -6.79 10.89 -11.64
N VAL A 72 -7.08 11.86 -10.76
CA VAL A 72 -7.35 11.58 -9.35
C VAL A 72 -8.66 10.82 -9.17
N LEU A 73 -9.74 11.24 -9.83
CA LEU A 73 -11.04 10.57 -9.70
C LEU A 73 -11.03 9.16 -10.27
N THR A 74 -10.39 8.94 -11.42
CA THR A 74 -10.24 7.61 -12.02
C THR A 74 -9.44 6.68 -11.11
N ALA A 75 -8.34 7.16 -10.52
CA ALA A 75 -7.53 6.37 -9.61
C ALA A 75 -8.28 6.02 -8.30
N LEU A 76 -9.01 6.98 -7.73
CA LEU A 76 -9.84 6.73 -6.55
C LEU A 76 -10.98 5.75 -6.84
N ALA A 77 -11.67 5.92 -7.97
CA ALA A 77 -12.74 5.03 -8.40
C ALA A 77 -12.20 3.60 -8.62
N ALA A 78 -11.08 3.45 -9.33
CA ALA A 78 -10.44 2.16 -9.56
C ALA A 78 -10.05 1.47 -8.25
N THR A 79 -9.45 2.22 -7.31
CA THR A 79 -9.08 1.68 -6.00
C THR A 79 -10.31 1.27 -5.20
N ALA A 80 -11.34 2.10 -5.15
CA ALA A 80 -12.59 1.80 -4.45
C ALA A 80 -13.29 0.55 -5.03
N LEU A 81 -13.37 0.43 -6.35
CA LEU A 81 -13.94 -0.73 -7.04
C LEU A 81 -13.13 -2.00 -6.74
N ALA A 82 -11.79 -1.92 -6.79
CA ALA A 82 -10.94 -3.06 -6.47
C ALA A 82 -11.17 -3.56 -5.05
N TYR A 83 -11.23 -2.67 -4.06
CA TYR A 83 -11.50 -3.06 -2.68
C TYR A 83 -12.95 -3.47 -2.42
N ALA A 84 -13.93 -2.93 -3.14
CA ALA A 84 -15.32 -3.38 -3.06
C ALA A 84 -15.47 -4.86 -3.40
N VAL A 85 -14.65 -5.37 -4.33
CA VAL A 85 -14.59 -6.78 -4.69
C VAL A 85 -13.62 -7.55 -3.79
N ALA A 86 -12.47 -6.98 -3.48
CA ALA A 86 -11.42 -7.65 -2.73
C ALA A 86 -11.81 -7.93 -1.27
N LEU A 87 -12.53 -7.02 -0.62
CA LEU A 87 -12.94 -7.21 0.78
C LEU A 87 -13.81 -8.47 0.98
N PRO A 88 -14.93 -8.67 0.26
CA PRO A 88 -15.72 -9.87 0.44
C PRO A 88 -14.94 -11.14 0.04
N LEU A 89 -14.24 -11.14 -1.09
CA LEU A 89 -13.49 -12.32 -1.55
C LEU A 89 -12.36 -12.69 -0.59
N GLY A 90 -11.59 -11.72 -0.11
CA GLY A 90 -10.50 -11.94 0.84
C GLY A 90 -11.00 -12.42 2.21
N LEU A 91 -12.13 -11.88 2.72
CA LEU A 91 -12.76 -12.35 3.95
C LEU A 91 -13.32 -13.77 3.81
N ILE A 92 -13.94 -14.09 2.69
CA ILE A 92 -14.41 -15.47 2.39
C ILE A 92 -13.21 -16.41 2.40
N ALA A 93 -12.14 -16.07 1.71
CA ALA A 93 -10.93 -16.88 1.64
C ALA A 93 -10.24 -17.06 3.00
N ALA A 94 -10.25 -16.03 3.87
CA ALA A 94 -9.63 -16.09 5.20
C ALA A 94 -10.47 -16.87 6.24
N LEU A 95 -11.80 -16.80 6.14
CA LEU A 95 -12.71 -17.41 7.13
C LEU A 95 -13.20 -18.80 6.73
N THR A 96 -12.96 -19.24 5.49
CA THR A 96 -13.39 -20.56 5.03
C THR A 96 -12.48 -21.64 5.57
N HIS A 97 -13.10 -22.76 6.04
CA HIS A 97 -12.37 -23.97 6.37
C HIS A 97 -12.28 -24.96 5.19
N ARG A 98 -12.95 -24.66 4.09
CA ARG A 98 -13.01 -25.54 2.92
C ARG A 98 -11.95 -25.13 1.91
N ARG A 99 -10.90 -25.92 1.78
CA ARG A 99 -9.79 -25.67 0.83
C ARG A 99 -10.25 -25.44 -0.61
N TRP A 100 -11.28 -26.15 -1.05
CA TRP A 100 -11.79 -26.00 -2.42
C TRP A 100 -12.39 -24.58 -2.69
N LEU A 101 -13.05 -23.96 -1.66
CA LEU A 101 -13.56 -22.58 -1.79
C LEU A 101 -12.42 -21.57 -1.84
N GLU A 102 -11.41 -21.76 -1.04
CA GLU A 102 -10.21 -20.94 -1.06
C GLU A 102 -9.52 -21.04 -2.43
N GLU A 103 -9.34 -22.26 -2.95
CA GLU A 103 -8.76 -22.49 -4.26
C GLU A 103 -9.60 -21.90 -5.39
N LEU A 104 -10.94 -22.01 -5.31
CA LEU A 104 -11.86 -21.46 -6.30
C LEU A 104 -11.73 -19.92 -6.39
N VAL A 105 -11.47 -19.24 -5.26
CA VAL A 105 -11.25 -17.79 -5.24
C VAL A 105 -9.85 -17.45 -5.73
N MET A 106 -8.81 -18.16 -5.26
CA MET A 106 -7.41 -17.78 -5.48
C MET A 106 -6.89 -18.16 -6.86
N ARG A 107 -7.23 -19.34 -7.40
CA ARG A 107 -6.70 -19.80 -8.70
C ARG A 107 -6.99 -18.88 -9.89
N PRO A 108 -8.23 -18.36 -10.07
CA PRO A 108 -8.48 -17.41 -11.15
C PRO A 108 -7.67 -16.11 -11.01
N LEU A 109 -7.48 -15.66 -9.76
CA LEU A 109 -6.70 -14.47 -9.47
C LEU A 109 -5.21 -14.69 -9.77
N ASP A 110 -4.69 -15.91 -9.53
CA ASP A 110 -3.32 -16.28 -9.85
C ASP A 110 -3.05 -16.26 -11.36
N VAL A 111 -4.02 -16.72 -12.15
CA VAL A 111 -3.95 -16.64 -13.62
C VAL A 111 -3.90 -15.18 -14.10
N LEU A 112 -4.72 -14.32 -13.51
CA LEU A 112 -4.74 -12.90 -13.88
C LEU A 112 -3.41 -12.21 -13.53
N LEU A 113 -2.77 -12.58 -12.43
CA LEU A 113 -1.46 -12.06 -12.03
C LEU A 113 -0.29 -12.55 -12.90
N ALA A 114 -0.45 -13.65 -13.63
CA ALA A 114 0.57 -14.12 -14.56
C ALA A 114 0.74 -13.20 -15.77
N VAL A 115 -0.28 -12.37 -16.07
CA VAL A 115 -0.23 -11.41 -17.17
C VAL A 115 0.27 -10.06 -16.65
N PRO A 116 1.31 -9.45 -17.26
CA PRO A 116 1.74 -8.11 -16.89
C PRO A 116 0.58 -7.11 -16.99
N SER A 117 0.31 -6.40 -15.90
CA SER A 117 -0.87 -5.53 -15.74
C SER A 117 -1.05 -4.52 -16.87
N LEU A 118 0.04 -3.86 -17.27
CA LEU A 118 0.01 -2.86 -18.35
C LEU A 118 -0.28 -3.49 -19.72
N LEU A 119 0.30 -4.67 -20.00
CA LEU A 119 0.04 -5.39 -21.25
C LEU A 119 -1.42 -5.84 -21.34
N PHE A 120 -1.97 -6.38 -20.25
CA PHE A 120 -3.38 -6.76 -20.17
C PHE A 120 -4.29 -5.54 -20.43
N LEU A 121 -4.01 -4.43 -19.78
CA LEU A 121 -4.76 -3.19 -19.93
C LEU A 121 -4.74 -2.67 -21.38
N LEU A 122 -3.56 -2.64 -22.00
CA LEU A 122 -3.40 -2.18 -23.40
C LEU A 122 -4.09 -3.13 -24.39
N LEU A 123 -3.99 -4.45 -24.17
CA LEU A 123 -4.65 -5.43 -25.02
C LEU A 123 -6.17 -5.28 -24.99
N VAL A 124 -6.75 -5.16 -23.79
CA VAL A 124 -8.20 -4.97 -23.64
C VAL A 124 -8.63 -3.61 -24.19
N ALA A 125 -7.84 -2.56 -23.93
CA ALA A 125 -8.14 -1.22 -24.42
C ALA A 125 -8.10 -1.12 -25.96
N ALA A 126 -7.21 -1.87 -26.61
CA ALA A 126 -7.14 -1.92 -28.07
C ALA A 126 -8.41 -2.47 -28.73
N VAL A 127 -9.17 -3.32 -28.01
CA VAL A 127 -10.41 -3.91 -28.52
C VAL A 127 -11.63 -3.11 -28.08
N LEU A 128 -11.69 -2.67 -26.81
CA LEU A 128 -12.89 -2.09 -26.19
C LEU A 128 -12.93 -0.56 -26.25
N THR A 129 -11.80 0.12 -26.55
CA THR A 129 -11.67 1.59 -26.55
C THR A 129 -12.41 2.25 -25.37
N PRO A 130 -12.00 1.94 -24.13
CA PRO A 130 -12.72 2.38 -22.95
C PRO A 130 -12.67 3.90 -22.76
N ASP A 131 -13.73 4.47 -22.24
CA ASP A 131 -13.76 5.81 -21.67
C ASP A 131 -13.10 5.86 -20.27
N ALA A 132 -13.16 6.99 -19.58
CA ALA A 132 -12.59 7.14 -18.24
C ALA A 132 -13.21 6.15 -17.21
N GLY A 133 -14.51 5.85 -17.32
CA GLY A 133 -15.18 4.85 -16.49
C GLY A 133 -14.70 3.43 -16.79
N GLY A 134 -14.58 3.11 -18.08
CA GLY A 134 -14.02 1.84 -18.55
C GLY A 134 -12.56 1.68 -18.12
N LEU A 135 -11.75 2.74 -18.18
CA LEU A 135 -10.38 2.72 -17.65
C LEU A 135 -10.35 2.44 -16.14
N ALA A 136 -11.21 3.09 -15.36
CA ALA A 136 -11.30 2.83 -13.92
C ALA A 136 -11.65 1.36 -13.64
N LEU A 137 -12.58 0.79 -14.40
CA LEU A 137 -12.97 -0.62 -14.27
C LEU A 137 -11.82 -1.58 -14.65
N LEU A 138 -11.12 -1.32 -15.74
CA LEU A 138 -9.97 -2.13 -16.18
C LEU A 138 -8.83 -2.09 -15.16
N VAL A 139 -8.50 -0.90 -14.68
CA VAL A 139 -7.47 -0.73 -13.64
C VAL A 139 -7.89 -1.41 -12.33
N ALA A 140 -9.18 -1.31 -11.95
CA ALA A 140 -9.71 -2.05 -10.80
C ALA A 140 -9.54 -3.56 -10.98
N LEU A 141 -9.94 -4.11 -12.14
CA LEU A 141 -9.85 -5.54 -12.45
C LEU A 141 -8.44 -6.08 -12.29
N VAL A 142 -7.45 -5.36 -12.80
CA VAL A 142 -6.03 -5.74 -12.70
C VAL A 142 -5.53 -5.68 -11.25
N ASN A 143 -6.08 -4.80 -10.42
CA ASN A 143 -5.67 -4.65 -9.02
C ASN A 143 -6.42 -5.57 -8.04
N ILE A 144 -7.56 -6.16 -8.44
CA ILE A 144 -8.36 -7.08 -7.60
C ILE A 144 -7.51 -8.23 -7.03
N PRO A 145 -6.71 -8.97 -7.81
CA PRO A 145 -5.98 -10.14 -7.30
C PRO A 145 -5.06 -9.81 -6.14
N ASP A 146 -4.27 -8.77 -6.29
CA ASP A 146 -3.36 -8.31 -5.25
C ASP A 146 -4.09 -7.78 -4.03
N ALA A 147 -5.21 -7.05 -4.22
CA ALA A 147 -6.04 -6.55 -3.15
C ALA A 147 -6.69 -7.70 -2.36
N VAL A 148 -7.19 -8.75 -3.03
CA VAL A 148 -7.76 -9.95 -2.37
C VAL A 148 -6.72 -10.66 -1.52
N ARG A 149 -5.50 -10.83 -2.05
CA ARG A 149 -4.38 -11.44 -1.29
C ARG A 149 -4.02 -10.63 -0.06
N ALA A 150 -3.98 -9.29 -0.18
CA ALA A 150 -3.70 -8.41 0.95
C ALA A 150 -4.79 -8.47 2.01
N VAL A 151 -6.07 -8.43 1.61
CA VAL A 151 -7.21 -8.58 2.52
C VAL A 151 -7.14 -9.93 3.24
N ARG A 152 -6.92 -11.02 2.50
CA ARG A 152 -6.78 -12.36 3.09
C ARG A 152 -5.63 -12.40 4.10
N ALA A 153 -4.45 -11.90 3.74
CA ALA A 153 -3.28 -11.87 4.62
C ALA A 153 -3.53 -11.04 5.89
N ALA A 154 -4.11 -9.84 5.75
CA ALA A 154 -4.42 -8.95 6.87
C ALA A 154 -5.47 -9.53 7.83
N THR A 155 -6.37 -10.36 7.33
CA THR A 155 -7.49 -10.91 8.11
C THR A 155 -7.23 -12.33 8.63
N ALA A 156 -6.27 -13.08 8.05
CA ALA A 156 -5.99 -14.47 8.41
C ALA A 156 -5.59 -14.64 9.88
N GLU A 157 -4.74 -13.76 10.41
CA GLU A 157 -4.34 -13.80 11.84
C GLU A 157 -5.54 -13.58 12.77
N ALA A 158 -6.41 -12.62 12.45
CA ALA A 158 -7.59 -12.34 13.23
C ALA A 158 -8.62 -13.47 13.13
N ALA A 159 -8.75 -14.10 11.95
CA ALA A 159 -9.63 -15.23 11.72
C ALA A 159 -9.23 -16.49 12.51
N ALA A 160 -7.93 -16.67 12.76
CA ALA A 160 -7.39 -17.80 13.52
C ALA A 160 -7.47 -17.63 15.05
N ARG A 161 -7.94 -16.48 15.56
CA ARG A 161 -8.04 -16.25 17.01
C ARG A 161 -9.15 -17.10 17.65
N PRO A 162 -8.91 -17.63 18.88
CA PRO A 162 -9.94 -18.39 19.63
C PRO A 162 -11.26 -17.64 19.83
N ALA A 163 -11.21 -16.30 19.82
CA ALA A 163 -12.39 -15.45 19.90
C ALA A 163 -13.36 -15.65 18.73
N VAL A 164 -12.85 -15.95 17.52
CA VAL A 164 -13.70 -16.22 16.35
C VAL A 164 -14.44 -17.55 16.51
N GLU A 165 -13.77 -18.55 17.08
CA GLU A 165 -14.38 -19.85 17.36
C GLU A 165 -15.44 -19.73 18.48
N ALA A 166 -15.15 -18.97 19.53
CA ALA A 166 -16.12 -18.67 20.58
C ALA A 166 -17.37 -17.96 20.03
N LEU A 167 -17.22 -16.98 19.13
CA LEU A 167 -18.34 -16.31 18.47
C LEU A 167 -19.18 -17.27 17.63
N ARG A 168 -18.55 -18.23 16.95
CA ARG A 168 -19.26 -19.27 16.18
C ARG A 168 -20.03 -20.22 17.08
N MET A 169 -19.43 -20.63 18.22
CA MET A 169 -20.11 -21.48 19.22
C MET A 169 -21.30 -20.77 19.87
N GLN A 170 -21.26 -19.44 19.98
CA GLN A 170 -22.37 -18.61 20.46
C GLN A 170 -23.48 -18.41 19.42
N GLY A 171 -23.35 -18.99 18.21
CA GLY A 171 -24.34 -18.87 17.14
C GLY A 171 -24.32 -17.54 16.40
N GLU A 172 -23.25 -16.75 16.54
CA GLU A 172 -23.10 -15.49 15.80
C GLU A 172 -23.06 -15.76 14.30
N THR A 173 -23.70 -14.87 13.54
CA THR A 173 -23.76 -14.99 12.08
C THR A 173 -22.38 -14.77 11.46
N TRP A 174 -22.14 -15.42 10.31
CA TRP A 174 -20.90 -15.26 9.56
C TRP A 174 -20.58 -13.79 9.27
N TRP A 175 -21.58 -13.00 8.87
CA TRP A 175 -21.40 -11.57 8.57
C TRP A 175 -20.96 -10.73 9.77
N ARG A 176 -21.52 -11.01 10.95
CA ARG A 176 -21.11 -10.30 12.18
C ARG A 176 -19.68 -10.65 12.57
N THR A 177 -19.29 -11.92 12.43
CA THR A 177 -17.93 -12.37 12.68
C THR A 177 -16.96 -11.81 11.65
N ALA A 178 -17.28 -11.88 10.34
CA ALA A 178 -16.43 -11.43 9.26
C ALA A 178 -16.20 -9.91 9.27
N ILE A 179 -17.28 -9.13 9.29
CA ILE A 179 -17.20 -7.67 9.21
C ILE A 179 -17.00 -7.06 10.60
N GLY A 180 -17.77 -7.51 11.59
CA GLY A 180 -17.80 -6.92 12.93
C GLY A 180 -16.53 -7.15 13.73
N TYR A 181 -15.94 -8.33 13.66
CA TYR A 181 -14.75 -8.68 14.43
C TYR A 181 -13.49 -8.72 13.57
N VAL A 182 -13.45 -9.58 12.55
CA VAL A 182 -12.24 -9.80 11.73
C VAL A 182 -11.94 -8.58 10.88
N GLY A 183 -12.92 -8.06 10.15
CA GLY A 183 -12.76 -6.88 9.29
C GLY A 183 -12.33 -5.63 10.07
N ARG A 184 -12.97 -5.38 11.23
CA ARG A 184 -12.58 -4.25 12.10
C ARG A 184 -11.16 -4.37 12.64
N SER A 185 -10.70 -5.58 12.98
CA SER A 185 -9.33 -5.79 13.48
C SER A 185 -8.28 -5.52 12.41
N ALA A 186 -8.62 -5.71 11.15
CA ALA A 186 -7.74 -5.51 9.99
C ALA A 186 -7.83 -4.11 9.36
N LEU A 187 -8.82 -3.28 9.75
CA LEU A 187 -9.10 -1.97 9.11
C LEU A 187 -7.86 -1.08 8.97
N ARG A 188 -7.02 -0.98 10.02
CA ARG A 188 -5.81 -0.16 9.98
C ARG A 188 -4.83 -0.68 8.93
N THR A 189 -4.60 -1.98 8.88
CA THR A 189 -3.72 -2.63 7.91
C THR A 189 -4.26 -2.49 6.49
N LEU A 190 -5.57 -2.68 6.31
CA LEU A 190 -6.23 -2.53 5.01
C LEU A 190 -6.24 -1.08 4.50
N ALA A 191 -6.48 -0.10 5.38
CA ALA A 191 -6.39 1.30 5.00
C ALA A 191 -4.98 1.69 4.58
N ALA A 192 -3.98 1.13 5.25
CA ALA A 192 -2.58 1.31 4.91
C ALA A 192 -2.22 0.68 3.56
N ASP A 193 -2.66 -0.56 3.32
CA ASP A 193 -2.46 -1.25 2.04
C ASP A 193 -3.17 -0.50 0.89
N ALA A 194 -4.41 -0.04 1.11
CA ALA A 194 -5.15 0.76 0.12
C ALA A 194 -4.39 2.03 -0.28
N GLY A 195 -3.73 2.68 0.67
CA GLY A 195 -2.92 3.87 0.40
C GLY A 195 -1.69 3.59 -0.47
N VAL A 196 -0.97 2.52 -0.17
CA VAL A 196 0.18 2.10 -1.00
C VAL A 196 -0.29 1.71 -2.40
N ARG A 197 -1.41 0.99 -2.51
CA ARG A 197 -1.99 0.61 -3.80
C ARG A 197 -2.47 1.80 -4.60
N LEU A 198 -3.05 2.82 -3.96
CA LEU A 198 -3.45 4.04 -4.64
C LEU A 198 -2.30 4.67 -5.41
N THR A 199 -1.06 4.62 -4.87
CA THR A 199 0.13 5.10 -5.60
C THR A 199 0.37 4.29 -6.88
N GLY A 200 0.26 2.95 -6.82
CA GLY A 200 0.40 2.08 -8.00
C GLY A 200 -0.74 2.29 -9.02
N VAL A 201 -1.96 2.48 -8.53
CA VAL A 201 -3.13 2.78 -9.36
C VAL A 201 -2.98 4.14 -10.05
N LEU A 202 -2.54 5.18 -9.35
CA LEU A 202 -2.24 6.50 -9.95
C LEU A 202 -1.21 6.38 -11.07
N TYR A 203 -0.13 5.62 -10.84
CA TYR A 203 0.87 5.35 -11.87
C TYR A 203 0.26 4.64 -13.09
N LEU A 204 -0.56 3.61 -12.87
CA LEU A 204 -1.17 2.82 -13.94
C LEU A 204 -2.18 3.65 -14.75
N VAL A 205 -3.02 4.45 -14.09
CA VAL A 205 -3.98 5.38 -14.71
C VAL A 205 -3.24 6.43 -15.54
N ALA A 206 -2.22 7.08 -14.97
CA ALA A 206 -1.44 8.08 -15.70
C ALA A 206 -0.71 7.49 -16.90
N THR A 207 -0.14 6.27 -16.76
CA THR A 207 0.53 5.59 -17.87
C THR A 207 -0.47 5.20 -18.96
N ALA A 208 -1.66 4.70 -18.61
CA ALA A 208 -2.69 4.35 -19.57
C ALA A 208 -3.21 5.59 -20.33
N ALA A 209 -3.48 6.68 -19.62
CA ALA A 209 -3.92 7.94 -20.23
C ALA A 209 -2.82 8.56 -21.13
N PHE A 210 -1.56 8.48 -20.72
CA PHE A 210 -0.42 8.85 -21.58
C PHE A 210 -0.36 8.05 -22.89
N LEU A 211 -0.73 6.76 -22.84
CA LEU A 211 -0.80 5.89 -24.01
C LEU A 211 -2.11 6.03 -24.79
N GLY A 212 -2.96 6.98 -24.42
CA GLY A 212 -4.23 7.28 -25.10
C GLY A 212 -5.38 6.38 -24.71
N VAL A 213 -5.29 5.66 -23.59
CA VAL A 213 -6.36 4.80 -23.09
C VAL A 213 -7.21 5.54 -22.06
N GLY A 214 -8.53 5.54 -22.25
CA GLY A 214 -9.48 6.05 -21.26
C GLY A 214 -9.69 7.55 -21.26
N ALA A 215 -9.00 8.28 -22.14
CA ALA A 215 -9.15 9.72 -22.27
C ALA A 215 -9.31 10.13 -23.74
N GLU A 216 -10.17 11.11 -23.98
CA GLU A 216 -10.26 11.73 -25.30
C GLU A 216 -8.96 12.45 -25.67
N PRO A 217 -8.56 12.47 -26.96
CA PRO A 217 -7.33 13.10 -27.42
C PRO A 217 -7.21 14.58 -27.03
N ASP A 218 -8.33 15.28 -26.91
CA ASP A 218 -8.42 16.69 -26.57
C ASP A 218 -8.80 16.94 -25.11
N ALA A 219 -8.89 15.89 -24.29
CA ALA A 219 -9.23 16.02 -22.88
C ALA A 219 -8.17 16.81 -22.13
N ALA A 220 -8.61 17.64 -21.20
CA ALA A 220 -7.74 18.23 -20.20
C ALA A 220 -7.42 17.14 -19.16
N ASP A 221 -6.34 16.40 -19.40
CA ASP A 221 -5.79 15.37 -18.51
C ASP A 221 -4.28 15.52 -18.47
N TRP A 222 -3.67 15.52 -17.28
CA TRP A 222 -2.24 15.77 -17.13
C TRP A 222 -1.37 14.80 -17.94
N ALA A 223 -1.77 13.51 -18.01
CA ALA A 223 -0.99 12.50 -18.73
C ALA A 223 -1.13 12.66 -20.25
N VAL A 224 -2.34 12.96 -20.75
CA VAL A 224 -2.60 13.29 -22.16
C VAL A 224 -1.86 14.56 -22.56
N MET A 225 -1.81 15.58 -21.68
CA MET A 225 -1.04 16.81 -21.93
C MET A 225 0.44 16.52 -22.16
N VAL A 226 1.05 15.63 -21.36
CA VAL A 226 2.45 15.24 -21.55
C VAL A 226 2.66 14.58 -22.92
N ASP A 227 1.79 13.64 -23.29
CA ASP A 227 1.91 12.94 -24.58
C ASP A 227 1.76 13.89 -25.78
N ARG A 228 0.70 14.72 -25.78
CA ARG A 228 0.37 15.59 -26.92
C ARG A 228 1.37 16.73 -27.12
N ASN A 229 1.93 17.25 -26.04
CA ASN A 229 2.86 18.38 -26.09
C ASN A 229 4.34 17.97 -26.24
N ARG A 230 4.66 16.67 -26.17
CA ARG A 230 6.07 16.20 -26.24
C ARG A 230 6.83 16.65 -27.48
N THR A 231 6.14 16.79 -28.63
CA THR A 231 6.75 17.22 -29.86
C THR A 231 7.19 18.70 -29.87
N GLY A 232 6.51 19.52 -29.04
CA GLY A 232 6.82 20.94 -28.85
C GLY A 232 7.69 21.23 -27.62
N MET A 233 8.25 20.22 -26.96
CA MET A 233 8.96 20.37 -25.69
C MET A 233 10.14 21.35 -25.73
N PHE A 234 10.84 21.44 -26.89
CA PHE A 234 11.96 22.38 -27.07
C PHE A 234 11.51 23.82 -27.35
N LEU A 235 10.28 24.01 -27.82
CA LEU A 235 9.70 25.33 -28.06
C LEU A 235 8.97 25.85 -26.83
N GLN A 236 8.21 24.97 -26.15
CA GLN A 236 7.33 25.28 -25.05
C GLN A 236 7.41 24.15 -23.97
N PRO A 237 8.44 24.16 -23.10
CA PRO A 237 8.65 23.08 -22.14
C PRO A 237 7.56 22.99 -21.07
N TRP A 238 6.93 24.11 -20.70
CA TRP A 238 5.95 24.15 -19.60
C TRP A 238 4.70 23.32 -19.87
N ALA A 239 4.32 23.14 -21.13
CA ALA A 239 3.19 22.30 -21.52
C ALA A 239 3.39 20.81 -21.19
N VAL A 240 4.66 20.39 -21.02
CA VAL A 240 5.05 19.02 -20.66
C VAL A 240 5.49 18.95 -19.21
N VAL A 241 6.35 19.86 -18.77
CA VAL A 241 7.00 19.82 -17.46
C VAL A 241 6.01 20.03 -16.32
N LEU A 242 5.07 20.99 -16.44
CA LEU A 242 4.10 21.25 -15.37
C LEU A 242 3.22 20.03 -15.05
N PRO A 243 2.50 19.42 -16.01
CA PRO A 243 1.68 18.27 -15.72
C PRO A 243 2.52 17.06 -15.28
N ALA A 244 3.72 16.84 -15.84
CA ALA A 244 4.60 15.76 -15.43
C ALA A 244 5.06 15.90 -13.96
N VAL A 245 5.46 17.09 -13.54
CA VAL A 245 5.85 17.39 -12.15
C VAL A 245 4.67 17.20 -11.20
N LEU A 246 3.46 17.60 -11.61
CA LEU A 246 2.26 17.42 -10.77
C LEU A 246 1.89 15.94 -10.57
N ILE A 247 1.97 15.12 -11.64
CA ILE A 247 1.77 13.66 -11.53
C ILE A 247 2.84 13.05 -10.61
N MET A 248 4.10 13.44 -10.80
CA MET A 248 5.21 12.96 -9.96
C MET A 248 5.02 13.37 -8.50
N ALA A 249 4.66 14.62 -8.22
CA ALA A 249 4.40 15.12 -6.88
C ALA A 249 3.19 14.42 -6.24
N LEU A 250 2.13 14.16 -7.00
CA LEU A 250 0.95 13.45 -6.53
C LEU A 250 1.29 12.01 -6.13
N THR A 251 1.97 11.26 -6.98
CA THR A 251 2.35 9.86 -6.70
C THR A 251 3.37 9.76 -5.58
N MET A 252 4.41 10.61 -5.59
CA MET A 252 5.42 10.65 -4.54
C MET A 252 4.83 11.11 -3.20
N GLY A 253 4.00 12.14 -3.20
CA GLY A 253 3.33 12.66 -2.01
C GLY A 253 2.40 11.63 -1.37
N THR A 254 1.62 10.92 -2.19
CA THR A 254 0.77 9.81 -1.74
C THR A 254 1.60 8.71 -1.10
N ASN A 255 2.65 8.23 -1.76
CA ASN A 255 3.52 7.19 -1.22
C ASN A 255 4.17 7.60 0.11
N LEU A 256 4.76 8.80 0.18
CA LEU A 256 5.40 9.33 1.39
C LEU A 256 4.41 9.52 2.55
N LEU A 257 3.18 9.95 2.26
CA LEU A 257 2.15 10.13 3.28
C LEU A 257 1.78 8.80 3.93
N PHE A 258 1.53 7.76 3.12
CA PHE A 258 1.18 6.44 3.65
C PHE A 258 2.35 5.77 4.36
N ASP A 259 3.58 5.90 3.86
CA ASP A 259 4.77 5.42 4.55
C ASP A 259 4.94 6.09 5.93
N ALA A 260 4.75 7.40 6.00
CA ALA A 260 4.79 8.14 7.25
C ALA A 260 3.63 7.81 8.21
N ALA A 261 2.44 7.49 7.69
CA ALA A 261 1.29 7.07 8.48
C ALA A 261 1.48 5.68 9.10
N LEU A 262 2.11 4.76 8.34
CA LEU A 262 2.41 3.39 8.77
C LEU A 262 3.52 3.31 9.80
N THR A 263 4.53 4.18 9.70
CA THR A 263 5.69 4.19 10.61
C THR A 263 5.42 4.90 11.93
N ARG A 264 4.21 5.44 12.17
CA ARG A 264 3.86 6.00 13.48
C ARG A 264 3.86 4.88 14.52
N PRO A 265 4.76 4.92 15.54
CA PRO A 265 4.73 3.94 16.60
C PRO A 265 3.38 4.03 17.32
N ASP A 266 2.70 2.90 17.49
CA ASP A 266 1.56 2.78 18.37
C ASP A 266 1.98 3.33 19.75
N ARG A 267 1.47 4.49 20.12
CA ARG A 267 1.52 4.95 21.49
C ARG A 267 0.51 4.12 22.28
N GLY A 268 0.87 2.85 22.51
CA GLY A 268 0.14 2.01 23.43
C GLY A 268 0.14 2.68 24.81
N PRO A 269 -1.02 2.79 25.48
CA PRO A 269 -1.09 3.28 26.84
C PRO A 269 -0.37 2.25 27.75
N GLY A 270 0.83 2.56 28.20
CA GLY A 270 1.39 1.82 29.31
C GLY A 270 2.77 1.20 29.15
N ARG A 271 3.79 2.00 28.96
CA ARG A 271 5.16 1.62 29.34
C ARG A 271 5.83 2.68 30.21
N ASP A 272 5.06 3.26 31.10
CA ASP A 272 5.60 4.11 32.20
C ASP A 272 5.64 3.30 33.51
N ARG A 273 6.10 2.03 33.44
CA ARG A 273 6.42 1.20 34.59
C ARG A 273 7.88 0.78 34.62
N ARG A 274 8.77 1.66 34.18
CA ARG A 274 10.20 1.53 34.49
C ARG A 274 10.61 2.71 35.36
N GLY A 275 10.45 2.55 36.68
CA GLY A 275 10.94 3.58 37.58
C GLY A 275 10.52 3.45 39.02
N ARG A 276 9.93 2.33 39.44
CA ARG A 276 9.86 2.03 40.87
C ARG A 276 10.53 0.68 41.16
N ARG A 277 11.84 0.70 41.24
CA ARG A 277 12.54 -0.27 42.13
C ARG A 277 11.99 -0.03 43.52
N PRO A 278 11.47 -1.04 44.22
CA PRO A 278 11.24 -0.92 45.66
C PRO A 278 12.62 -0.65 46.29
N ALA A 279 12.69 0.40 47.08
CA ALA A 279 13.84 0.65 47.92
C ALA A 279 14.07 -0.59 48.81
N PRO A 280 15.31 -1.03 49.04
CA PRO A 280 15.56 -2.11 50.02
C PRO A 280 15.14 -1.61 51.39
N ASP A 281 14.18 -2.32 51.96
CA ASP A 281 13.71 -2.13 53.32
C ASP A 281 14.89 -2.33 54.28
N ARG A 282 15.34 -1.23 54.89
CA ARG A 282 16.29 -1.23 55.97
C ARG A 282 15.50 -1.20 57.29
N GLY A 283 15.47 -2.31 57.90
CA GLY A 283 15.13 -2.29 59.33
C GLY A 283 14.17 -3.40 59.73
N ASP A 284 14.67 -4.55 60.06
CA ASP A 284 14.39 -5.14 61.39
C ASP A 284 15.44 -6.21 61.68
N GLN A 285 16.41 -5.85 62.56
CA GLN A 285 17.29 -6.82 63.21
C GLN A 285 16.56 -7.32 64.46
N GLY A 286 15.80 -8.41 64.32
CA GLY A 286 15.28 -9.18 65.44
C GLY A 286 16.30 -10.24 65.85
N PRO A 287 16.37 -10.63 67.15
CA PRO A 287 17.49 -11.32 67.77
C PRO A 287 17.59 -12.80 67.41
N ALA A 288 18.85 -13.26 67.45
CA ALA A 288 19.27 -14.64 67.25
C ALA A 288 18.48 -15.65 68.07
N GLN A 289 17.84 -16.62 67.41
CA GLN A 289 17.40 -17.84 68.06
C GLN A 289 18.02 -19.09 67.45
N ASP A 290 18.75 -19.76 68.25
CA ASP A 290 19.27 -21.13 68.28
C ASP A 290 19.07 -22.03 67.06
N ARG A 291 20.20 -22.39 66.43
CA ARG A 291 20.33 -23.48 65.50
C ARG A 291 20.35 -24.81 66.21
N VAL A 292 19.30 -25.61 66.01
CA VAL A 292 19.31 -27.05 66.32
C VAL A 292 19.94 -27.82 65.18
N PRO A 293 20.93 -28.72 65.38
CA PRO A 293 21.53 -29.52 64.31
C PRO A 293 20.59 -30.64 63.87
N GLN A 294 20.32 -30.77 62.56
CA GLN A 294 19.68 -32.00 62.04
C GLN A 294 20.76 -32.99 61.57
N PRO A 295 20.63 -34.29 61.91
CA PRO A 295 21.57 -35.33 61.54
C PRO A 295 21.22 -35.93 60.17
N GLY A 296 22.23 -36.10 59.34
CA GLY A 296 22.41 -37.21 58.41
C GLY A 296 21.60 -37.21 57.10
N ARG A 297 22.17 -36.70 56.05
CA ARG A 297 21.88 -37.18 54.68
C ARG A 297 23.19 -37.63 54.06
N THR A 298 23.29 -38.94 53.83
CA THR A 298 24.32 -39.63 53.04
C THR A 298 24.27 -39.22 51.58
N PRO A 299 25.43 -39.07 50.90
CA PRO A 299 25.47 -38.78 49.45
C PRO A 299 25.19 -40.04 48.64
N ALA A 300 24.42 -39.84 47.55
CA ALA A 300 24.11 -40.87 46.55
C ALA A 300 25.31 -41.15 45.62
N PRO A 301 25.47 -42.37 45.10
CA PRO A 301 26.61 -42.78 44.25
C PRO A 301 26.46 -42.24 42.81
N PRO A 302 27.60 -42.10 42.06
CA PRO A 302 27.60 -41.61 40.68
C PRO A 302 27.17 -42.69 39.69
N SER A 303 26.44 -42.27 38.65
CA SER A 303 26.02 -43.10 37.51
C SER A 303 27.17 -43.36 36.54
N PRO A 304 27.31 -44.58 36.01
CA PRO A 304 28.34 -44.91 35.06
C PRO A 304 27.82 -44.81 33.62
N THR A 305 28.32 -43.84 32.81
CA THR A 305 28.32 -43.89 31.35
C THR A 305 29.40 -42.97 30.80
N ASP A 306 30.64 -43.49 30.78
CA ASP A 306 31.67 -43.02 29.87
C ASP A 306 31.95 -44.15 28.87
N GLY A 307 31.56 -43.94 27.64
CA GLY A 307 31.98 -44.74 26.50
C GLY A 307 33.03 -43.98 25.69
N PRO A 308 34.01 -44.67 25.07
CA PRO A 308 35.25 -44.06 24.55
C PRO A 308 35.04 -43.33 23.20
N PRO A 309 35.97 -42.42 22.85
CA PRO A 309 35.88 -41.57 21.65
C PRO A 309 36.20 -42.38 20.39
N ARG A 310 35.39 -42.22 19.34
CA ARG A 310 35.66 -42.74 17.99
C ARG A 310 36.65 -41.86 17.24
N ALA A 311 37.66 -42.49 16.70
CA ALA A 311 38.71 -41.96 15.82
C ALA A 311 38.17 -41.57 14.44
N PRO A 312 38.91 -40.67 13.70
CA PRO A 312 38.48 -40.16 12.40
C PRO A 312 38.86 -41.14 11.28
N GLY A 313 37.93 -41.44 10.39
CA GLY A 313 38.12 -42.24 9.17
C GLY A 313 38.01 -41.41 7.91
N ARG A 314 39.11 -41.27 7.31
CA ARG A 314 39.55 -41.29 5.89
C ARG A 314 38.53 -40.94 4.80
N ASP A 315 39.04 -40.02 4.01
CA ASP A 315 38.72 -39.72 2.61
C ASP A 315 38.53 -40.95 1.73
N GLU A 316 37.55 -40.95 0.86
CA GLU A 316 37.69 -41.57 -0.43
C GLU A 316 36.92 -40.81 -1.51
N LYS A 317 37.71 -40.49 -2.53
CA LYS A 317 37.40 -39.88 -3.81
C LYS A 317 36.51 -40.79 -4.66
N SER A 318 35.64 -40.24 -5.47
CA SER A 318 35.74 -40.29 -6.92
C SER A 318 34.43 -39.94 -7.61
N ASN A 319 34.54 -39.02 -8.46
CA ASN A 319 33.82 -38.65 -9.69
C ASN A 319 33.74 -39.86 -10.68
N PRO A 320 33.07 -39.77 -11.86
CA PRO A 320 32.13 -38.80 -12.46
C PRO A 320 31.02 -39.45 -13.35
N CYS A 321 30.25 -38.57 -14.05
CA CYS A 321 29.50 -38.80 -15.32
C CYS A 321 28.17 -39.58 -15.24
N ILE A 322 27.07 -39.01 -15.58
CA ILE A 322 26.54 -38.62 -16.93
C ILE A 322 25.49 -37.55 -16.72
#